data_5b6b91a301f074c7b963b2c9aba00f3e
#
_entry.id   5b6b91a301f074c7b963b2c9aba00f3e
#
_cell.length_a   1.000
_cell.length_b   1.000
_cell.length_c   1.000
_cell.angle_alpha   90.00
_cell.angle_beta   90.00
_cell.angle_gamma   90.00
#
_symmetry.space_group_name_H-M   'P 1'
#
loop_
_entity.id
_entity.type
_entity.pdbx_description
1 polymer ?
#
loop_
_entity_poly.entity_id
_entity_poly.type
_entity_poly.pdbx_seq_one_letter_code
_entity_poly.pdbx_strand_id
1 'polypeptide(L)'
;MNYRILLLAVLLVSGNVLHARTVKVLFLGNSYVYSNNLPLMLQQMATANGDTLVYDQNVPGGYTLEQHSTDATTLAKIKSQQWDIVILQEQSQRPAFSPGQVATGVYPFAKKLDSLIRDNNSCTETMFYMTWGRKNGDASNCVAYPPICTYDGMQAGLRTSYLQMAQDNNAVTAPVGAAWKAVRDSIPSIDLYVADESHPSAHGTYLAACVFYASIFHKSPHGNTFTATISATDAERLQYFAAKVTLDSLNNWQQHGDLVVADYTHSATGPNVRAFQNTSIKATTYNWNFGDGNTSILKDPANTYAASGIYNVTLTASNACFSEQKTDTVNIGGVGIAEVNTGDPAITVSQLGGGKVILNIPAGYQTLQIHNISGAKVAQKTLNGNSATLTYQLATGNYIYFVHGLKRVGGKISV
;
A
#
# COMPACT_ATOMS: atom_id res chain seq x y z
N MET A 1 -58.55 25.77 15.37
CA MET A 1 -57.77 24.53 15.62
C MET A 1 -56.70 24.46 14.57
N ASN A 2 -55.47 24.93 14.89
CA ASN A 2 -54.38 25.04 13.93
C ASN A 2 -53.45 23.83 14.12
N TYR A 3 -53.41 22.93 13.13
CA TYR A 3 -52.47 21.82 13.07
C TYR A 3 -51.15 22.31 12.49
N ARG A 4 -50.08 22.32 13.30
CA ARG A 4 -48.71 22.49 12.85
C ARG A 4 -48.19 21.13 12.40
N ILE A 5 -47.94 20.98 11.10
CA ILE A 5 -47.27 19.81 10.53
C ILE A 5 -45.77 19.96 10.83
N LEU A 6 -45.23 19.07 11.65
CA LEU A 6 -43.78 18.97 11.92
C LEU A 6 -43.18 18.11 10.82
N LEU A 7 -42.45 18.73 9.89
CA LEU A 7 -41.65 17.99 8.91
C LEU A 7 -40.39 17.49 9.61
N LEU A 8 -40.31 16.18 9.82
CA LEU A 8 -39.10 15.50 10.27
C LEU A 8 -38.18 15.30 9.07
N ALA A 9 -37.11 16.09 8.97
CA ALA A 9 -36.06 15.87 7.99
C ALA A 9 -35.21 14.65 8.42
N VAL A 10 -35.41 13.52 7.77
CA VAL A 10 -34.53 12.34 7.92
C VAL A 10 -33.23 12.64 7.16
N LEU A 11 -32.18 12.96 7.89
CA LEU A 11 -30.81 12.96 7.35
C LEU A 11 -30.42 11.51 7.03
N LEU A 12 -30.50 11.13 5.75
CA LEU A 12 -29.84 9.92 5.25
C LEU A 12 -28.33 10.17 5.25
N VAL A 13 -27.65 9.77 6.31
CA VAL A 13 -26.20 9.61 6.30
C VAL A 13 -25.90 8.40 5.40
N SER A 14 -25.59 8.65 4.13
CA SER A 14 -25.02 7.65 3.25
C SER A 14 -23.58 7.37 3.73
N GLY A 15 -23.45 6.48 4.71
CA GLY A 15 -22.16 5.91 5.04
C GLY A 15 -21.63 5.21 3.81
N ASN A 16 -20.46 5.62 3.31
CA ASN A 16 -19.69 4.85 2.36
C ASN A 16 -19.36 3.51 3.03
N VAL A 17 -20.11 2.48 2.71
CA VAL A 17 -19.77 1.11 3.06
C VAL A 17 -18.55 0.80 2.18
N LEU A 18 -17.36 0.95 2.74
CA LEU A 18 -16.15 0.33 2.18
C LEU A 18 -16.48 -1.15 2.06
N HIS A 19 -16.73 -1.62 0.84
CA HIS A 19 -16.92 -3.03 0.60
C HIS A 19 -15.60 -3.71 0.93
N ALA A 20 -15.57 -4.45 2.04
CA ALA A 20 -14.45 -5.31 2.38
C ALA A 20 -14.24 -6.27 1.20
N ARG A 21 -13.10 -6.14 0.51
CA ARG A 21 -12.78 -7.03 -0.60
C ARG A 21 -12.51 -8.43 -0.05
N THR A 22 -13.27 -9.41 -0.50
CA THR A 22 -12.97 -10.83 -0.24
C THR A 22 -11.95 -11.30 -1.26
N VAL A 23 -10.78 -11.74 -0.80
CA VAL A 23 -9.72 -12.30 -1.64
C VAL A 23 -9.62 -13.81 -1.43
N LYS A 24 -9.66 -14.60 -2.52
CA LYS A 24 -9.55 -16.05 -2.51
C LYS A 24 -8.12 -16.45 -2.85
N VAL A 25 -7.45 -17.11 -1.92
CA VAL A 25 -6.03 -17.47 -2.03
C VAL A 25 -5.83 -18.97 -1.94
N LEU A 26 -5.10 -19.55 -2.90
CA LEU A 26 -4.61 -20.92 -2.82
C LEU A 26 -3.12 -20.92 -2.48
N PHE A 27 -2.73 -21.66 -1.44
CA PHE A 27 -1.32 -21.86 -1.11
C PHE A 27 -0.84 -23.22 -1.62
N LEU A 28 0.19 -23.20 -2.44
CA LEU A 28 0.91 -24.39 -2.94
C LEU A 28 2.37 -24.29 -2.50
N GLY A 29 2.77 -25.16 -1.58
CA GLY A 29 4.10 -25.11 -0.98
C GLY A 29 4.36 -26.31 -0.08
N ASN A 30 5.05 -26.09 1.03
CA ASN A 30 5.45 -27.16 1.94
C ASN A 30 5.41 -26.71 3.41
N SER A 31 6.31 -27.25 4.24
CA SER A 31 6.37 -26.94 5.67
C SER A 31 6.55 -25.45 5.99
N TYR A 32 7.13 -24.66 5.11
CA TYR A 32 7.26 -23.22 5.32
C TYR A 32 5.92 -22.47 5.25
N VAL A 33 4.90 -23.09 4.65
CA VAL A 33 3.53 -22.59 4.64
C VAL A 33 2.72 -23.12 5.83
N TYR A 34 2.77 -24.44 6.10
CA TYR A 34 1.93 -24.97 7.18
C TYR A 34 2.48 -24.70 8.59
N SER A 35 3.78 -24.38 8.75
CA SER A 35 4.36 -24.06 10.06
C SER A 35 3.61 -22.89 10.70
N ASN A 36 3.22 -23.07 11.96
CA ASN A 36 2.41 -22.11 12.74
C ASN A 36 1.12 -21.68 12.04
N ASN A 37 0.65 -22.45 11.04
CA ASN A 37 -0.58 -22.17 10.27
C ASN A 37 -0.58 -20.79 9.63
N LEU A 38 0.42 -20.48 8.79
CA LEU A 38 0.57 -19.19 8.10
C LEU A 38 -0.71 -18.71 7.38
N PRO A 39 -1.46 -19.57 6.63
CA PRO A 39 -2.68 -19.12 5.97
C PRO A 39 -3.76 -18.62 6.94
N LEU A 40 -3.96 -19.31 8.07
CA LEU A 40 -4.90 -18.88 9.12
C LEU A 40 -4.41 -17.58 9.78
N MET A 41 -3.12 -17.45 10.04
CA MET A 41 -2.54 -16.26 10.63
C MET A 41 -2.75 -15.03 9.72
N LEU A 42 -2.57 -15.19 8.41
CA LEU A 42 -2.85 -14.15 7.42
C LEU A 42 -4.34 -13.80 7.37
N GLN A 43 -5.24 -14.79 7.41
CA GLN A 43 -6.68 -14.57 7.44
C GLN A 43 -7.10 -13.74 8.68
N GLN A 44 -6.57 -14.08 9.85
CA GLN A 44 -6.85 -13.37 11.11
C GLN A 44 -6.32 -11.93 11.07
N MET A 45 -5.13 -11.72 10.50
CA MET A 45 -4.55 -10.40 10.29
C MET A 45 -5.40 -9.55 9.33
N ALA A 46 -5.86 -10.12 8.22
CA ALA A 46 -6.76 -9.45 7.28
C ALA A 46 -8.07 -9.05 7.97
N THR A 47 -8.68 -9.97 8.73
CA THR A 47 -9.91 -9.70 9.48
C THR A 47 -9.74 -8.57 10.50
N ALA A 48 -8.62 -8.52 11.21
CA ALA A 48 -8.33 -7.45 12.16
C ALA A 48 -8.20 -6.06 11.51
N ASN A 49 -7.88 -6.01 10.22
CA ASN A 49 -7.84 -4.79 9.42
C ASN A 49 -9.13 -4.52 8.61
N GLY A 50 -10.20 -5.31 8.82
CA GLY A 50 -11.48 -5.16 8.12
C GLY A 50 -11.50 -5.73 6.70
N ASP A 51 -10.48 -6.51 6.31
CA ASP A 51 -10.41 -7.22 5.03
C ASP A 51 -10.84 -8.68 5.20
N THR A 52 -11.31 -9.29 4.11
CA THR A 52 -11.73 -10.70 4.13
C THR A 52 -10.83 -11.53 3.21
N LEU A 53 -10.23 -12.58 3.77
CA LEU A 53 -9.45 -13.56 3.04
C LEU A 53 -10.05 -14.96 3.24
N VAL A 54 -10.26 -15.67 2.13
CA VAL A 54 -10.64 -17.09 2.12
C VAL A 54 -9.50 -17.86 1.48
N TYR A 55 -9.09 -18.95 2.10
CA TYR A 55 -7.97 -19.71 1.59
C TYR A 55 -8.25 -21.22 1.53
N ASP A 56 -7.48 -21.88 0.66
CA ASP A 56 -7.25 -23.33 0.66
C ASP A 56 -5.75 -23.60 0.47
N GLN A 57 -5.29 -24.81 0.71
CA GLN A 57 -3.87 -25.13 0.63
C GLN A 57 -3.61 -26.58 0.23
N ASN A 58 -2.50 -26.81 -0.49
CA ASN A 58 -1.84 -28.13 -0.59
C ASN A 58 -0.35 -27.94 -0.28
N VAL A 59 0.08 -28.40 0.89
CA VAL A 59 1.41 -28.06 1.45
C VAL A 59 2.12 -29.27 2.09
N PRO A 60 2.28 -30.39 1.37
CA PRO A 60 2.99 -31.54 1.91
C PRO A 60 4.44 -31.20 2.27
N GLY A 61 4.96 -31.80 3.36
CA GLY A 61 6.31 -31.53 3.83
C GLY A 61 7.37 -31.77 2.76
N GLY A 62 8.25 -30.78 2.56
CA GLY A 62 9.38 -30.87 1.63
C GLY A 62 9.03 -30.80 0.14
N TYR A 63 7.75 -30.62 -0.23
CA TYR A 63 7.34 -30.56 -1.65
C TYR A 63 8.05 -29.46 -2.40
N THR A 64 8.28 -29.76 -3.68
CA THR A 64 8.87 -28.88 -4.70
C THR A 64 7.80 -28.44 -5.70
N LEU A 65 8.05 -27.39 -6.47
CA LEU A 65 7.19 -26.99 -7.59
C LEU A 65 7.07 -28.12 -8.62
N GLU A 66 8.14 -28.89 -8.82
CA GLU A 66 8.13 -30.08 -9.69
C GLU A 66 7.05 -31.07 -9.25
N GLN A 67 7.03 -31.45 -7.98
CA GLN A 67 6.04 -32.35 -7.41
C GLN A 67 4.62 -31.78 -7.51
N HIS A 68 4.42 -30.52 -7.13
CA HIS A 68 3.14 -29.84 -7.29
C HIS A 68 2.63 -29.86 -8.73
N SER A 69 3.53 -29.74 -9.71
CA SER A 69 3.17 -29.67 -11.13
C SER A 69 2.55 -30.95 -11.70
N THR A 70 2.59 -32.05 -10.94
CA THR A 70 2.06 -33.38 -11.31
C THR A 70 1.17 -34.00 -10.22
N ASP A 71 1.11 -33.42 -9.03
CA ASP A 71 0.31 -33.89 -7.91
C ASP A 71 -1.19 -33.70 -8.19
N ALA A 72 -1.95 -34.80 -8.10
CA ALA A 72 -3.37 -34.79 -8.41
C ALA A 72 -4.19 -33.85 -7.49
N THR A 73 -3.80 -33.75 -6.22
CA THR A 73 -4.46 -32.85 -5.25
C THR A 73 -4.22 -31.39 -5.59
N THR A 74 -2.97 -31.03 -5.92
CA THR A 74 -2.63 -29.69 -6.39
C THR A 74 -3.45 -29.31 -7.63
N LEU A 75 -3.46 -30.18 -8.63
CA LEU A 75 -4.18 -29.93 -9.90
C LEU A 75 -5.68 -29.81 -9.69
N ALA A 76 -6.26 -30.64 -8.81
CA ALA A 76 -7.67 -30.53 -8.44
C ALA A 76 -7.98 -29.20 -7.72
N LYS A 77 -7.13 -28.77 -6.79
CA LYS A 77 -7.31 -27.51 -6.05
C LYS A 77 -7.16 -26.28 -6.94
N ILE A 78 -6.23 -26.24 -7.88
CA ILE A 78 -6.14 -25.16 -8.88
C ILE A 78 -7.48 -25.02 -9.62
N LYS A 79 -8.11 -26.15 -10.01
CA LYS A 79 -9.36 -26.17 -10.78
C LYS A 79 -10.63 -26.03 -9.94
N SER A 80 -10.55 -26.07 -8.61
CA SER A 80 -11.72 -26.16 -7.74
C SER A 80 -12.59 -24.91 -7.74
N GLN A 81 -12.00 -23.75 -8.02
CA GLN A 81 -12.70 -22.48 -8.16
C GLN A 81 -11.84 -21.45 -8.94
N GLN A 82 -12.40 -20.27 -9.17
CA GLN A 82 -11.62 -19.13 -9.67
C GLN A 82 -10.94 -18.45 -8.48
N TRP A 83 -9.63 -18.60 -8.40
CA TRP A 83 -8.80 -17.98 -7.40
C TRP A 83 -8.48 -16.54 -7.81
N ASP A 84 -8.37 -15.63 -6.82
CA ASP A 84 -7.79 -14.31 -7.06
C ASP A 84 -6.26 -14.41 -7.11
N ILE A 85 -5.68 -15.20 -6.20
CA ILE A 85 -4.23 -15.38 -6.08
C ILE A 85 -3.91 -16.86 -5.83
N VAL A 86 -2.88 -17.36 -6.51
CA VAL A 86 -2.25 -18.65 -6.19
C VAL A 86 -0.80 -18.40 -5.77
N ILE A 87 -0.47 -18.76 -4.54
CA ILE A 87 0.86 -18.61 -3.96
C ILE A 87 1.67 -19.87 -4.23
N LEU A 88 2.84 -19.71 -4.86
CA LEU A 88 3.78 -20.77 -5.18
C LEU A 88 5.03 -20.65 -4.32
N GLN A 89 5.35 -21.70 -3.54
CA GLN A 89 6.57 -21.77 -2.72
C GLN A 89 7.36 -23.02 -3.08
N GLU A 90 8.61 -22.82 -3.50
CA GLU A 90 9.57 -23.90 -3.79
C GLU A 90 10.22 -24.41 -2.51
N GLN A 91 10.76 -25.62 -2.53
CA GLN A 91 11.54 -26.19 -1.44
C GLN A 91 12.69 -25.24 -1.05
N SER A 92 12.96 -25.12 0.25
CA SER A 92 13.75 -24.05 0.86
C SER A 92 15.14 -23.79 0.26
N GLN A 93 15.79 -24.79 -0.29
CA GLN A 93 17.17 -24.71 -0.79
C GLN A 93 17.25 -24.55 -2.30
N ARG A 94 16.33 -25.19 -3.05
CA ARG A 94 16.43 -25.34 -4.51
C ARG A 94 16.60 -24.01 -5.26
N PRO A 95 15.86 -22.93 -4.91
CA PRO A 95 16.05 -21.66 -5.63
C PRO A 95 17.40 -20.97 -5.35
N ALA A 96 18.13 -21.43 -4.32
CA ALA A 96 19.46 -20.90 -4.01
C ALA A 96 20.61 -21.70 -4.60
N PHE A 97 20.34 -22.84 -5.26
CA PHE A 97 21.38 -23.67 -5.86
C PHE A 97 22.05 -22.97 -7.06
N SER A 98 23.00 -23.65 -7.68
CA SER A 98 23.71 -23.07 -8.82
C SER A 98 22.73 -22.70 -9.95
N PRO A 99 23.04 -21.65 -10.77
CA PRO A 99 22.15 -21.23 -11.83
C PRO A 99 21.71 -22.34 -12.79
N GLY A 100 22.60 -23.29 -13.09
CA GLY A 100 22.27 -24.44 -13.95
C GLY A 100 21.25 -25.39 -13.29
N GLN A 101 21.37 -25.63 -11.99
CA GLN A 101 20.41 -26.47 -11.25
C GLN A 101 19.05 -25.76 -11.13
N VAL A 102 19.03 -24.46 -10.89
CA VAL A 102 17.78 -23.70 -10.81
C VAL A 102 17.09 -23.63 -12.17
N ALA A 103 17.86 -23.40 -13.24
CA ALA A 103 17.35 -23.31 -14.60
C ALA A 103 16.64 -24.62 -15.06
N THR A 104 17.11 -25.78 -14.59
CA THR A 104 16.55 -27.06 -14.98
C THR A 104 15.58 -27.63 -13.95
N GLY A 105 15.78 -27.35 -12.66
CA GLY A 105 15.04 -27.97 -11.56
C GLY A 105 13.97 -27.09 -10.91
N VAL A 106 13.89 -25.79 -11.26
CA VAL A 106 12.93 -24.85 -10.64
C VAL A 106 12.10 -24.11 -11.68
N TYR A 107 12.72 -23.36 -12.58
CA TYR A 107 12.02 -22.47 -13.52
C TYR A 107 11.00 -23.17 -14.43
N PRO A 108 11.27 -24.37 -14.99
CA PRO A 108 10.28 -25.05 -15.85
C PRO A 108 9.01 -25.41 -15.10
N PHE A 109 9.12 -25.75 -13.81
CA PHE A 109 7.97 -26.13 -13.00
C PHE A 109 7.19 -24.91 -12.48
N ALA A 110 7.87 -23.80 -12.18
CA ALA A 110 7.24 -22.52 -11.93
C ALA A 110 6.37 -22.08 -13.11
N LYS A 111 6.94 -22.13 -14.33
CA LYS A 111 6.23 -21.81 -15.57
C LYS A 111 5.05 -22.74 -15.84
N LYS A 112 5.23 -24.06 -15.62
CA LYS A 112 4.16 -25.03 -15.80
C LYS A 112 2.98 -24.78 -14.85
N LEU A 113 3.25 -24.49 -13.59
CA LEU A 113 2.21 -24.19 -12.60
C LEU A 113 1.50 -22.87 -12.92
N ASP A 114 2.22 -21.82 -13.29
CA ASP A 114 1.63 -20.57 -13.74
C ASP A 114 0.71 -20.77 -14.94
N SER A 115 1.13 -21.54 -15.94
CA SER A 115 0.26 -21.87 -17.09
C SER A 115 -1.01 -22.59 -16.66
N LEU A 116 -0.92 -23.59 -15.78
CA LEU A 116 -2.10 -24.30 -15.27
C LEU A 116 -3.06 -23.41 -14.47
N ILE A 117 -2.52 -22.45 -13.75
CA ILE A 117 -3.29 -21.44 -12.99
C ILE A 117 -4.04 -20.53 -13.97
N ARG A 118 -3.34 -19.99 -14.97
CA ARG A 118 -3.91 -19.09 -15.97
C ARG A 118 -4.89 -19.80 -16.91
N ASP A 119 -4.66 -21.08 -17.23
CA ASP A 119 -5.58 -21.91 -18.01
C ASP A 119 -6.91 -22.12 -17.26
N ASN A 120 -6.88 -22.19 -15.92
CA ASN A 120 -8.09 -22.26 -15.11
C ASN A 120 -8.83 -20.92 -15.04
N ASN A 121 -8.12 -19.84 -14.85
CA ASN A 121 -8.63 -18.47 -14.84
C ASN A 121 -7.51 -17.50 -15.19
N SER A 122 -7.57 -16.88 -16.37
CA SER A 122 -6.55 -15.94 -16.85
C SER A 122 -6.38 -14.70 -15.96
N CYS A 123 -7.34 -14.46 -15.07
CA CYS A 123 -7.31 -13.34 -14.11
C CYS A 123 -6.74 -13.72 -12.74
N THR A 124 -6.34 -14.98 -12.54
CA THR A 124 -5.66 -15.37 -11.31
C THR A 124 -4.22 -14.85 -11.29
N GLU A 125 -3.86 -14.10 -10.26
CA GLU A 125 -2.48 -13.66 -10.06
C GLU A 125 -1.64 -14.79 -9.46
N THR A 126 -0.53 -15.14 -10.11
CA THR A 126 0.49 -16.01 -9.51
C THR A 126 1.40 -15.19 -8.62
N MET A 127 1.57 -15.60 -7.36
CA MET A 127 2.44 -14.93 -6.40
C MET A 127 3.54 -15.88 -5.92
N PHE A 128 4.79 -15.56 -6.20
CA PHE A 128 5.92 -16.34 -5.70
C PHE A 128 6.29 -15.95 -4.28
N TYR A 129 6.29 -16.91 -3.40
CA TYR A 129 6.69 -16.76 -1.99
C TYR A 129 8.22 -16.79 -1.89
N MET A 130 8.89 -15.63 -1.94
CA MET A 130 10.33 -15.54 -1.69
C MET A 130 10.62 -15.96 -0.24
N THR A 131 11.19 -17.14 -0.08
CA THR A 131 11.61 -17.65 1.22
C THR A 131 12.95 -17.04 1.68
N TRP A 132 13.43 -17.46 2.83
CA TRP A 132 14.64 -16.95 3.49
C TRP A 132 15.76 -17.99 3.47
N GLY A 133 17.00 -17.51 3.55
CA GLY A 133 18.19 -18.37 3.75
C GLY A 133 18.16 -19.08 5.11
N ARG A 134 18.70 -20.29 5.20
CA ARG A 134 18.94 -20.95 6.48
C ARG A 134 19.83 -20.09 7.37
N LYS A 135 19.64 -20.17 8.69
CA LYS A 135 20.25 -19.24 9.66
C LYS A 135 21.76 -19.06 9.49
N ASN A 136 22.46 -20.15 9.17
CA ASN A 136 23.92 -20.19 8.95
C ASN A 136 24.30 -20.61 7.53
N GLY A 137 23.39 -20.54 6.56
CA GLY A 137 23.60 -21.07 5.20
C GLY A 137 23.27 -22.57 5.10
N ASP A 138 23.55 -23.16 3.94
CA ASP A 138 23.27 -24.58 3.66
C ASP A 138 24.53 -25.43 3.75
N ALA A 139 24.90 -25.86 4.95
CA ALA A 139 26.07 -26.69 5.19
C ALA A 139 26.09 -28.03 4.39
N SER A 140 24.90 -28.54 4.06
CA SER A 140 24.79 -29.84 3.34
C SER A 140 25.20 -29.74 1.88
N ASN A 141 25.00 -28.62 1.22
CA ASN A 141 25.25 -28.40 -0.20
C ASN A 141 26.39 -27.40 -0.45
N CYS A 142 26.92 -26.80 0.60
CA CYS A 142 27.93 -25.74 0.61
C CYS A 142 29.20 -26.13 -0.15
N VAL A 143 29.68 -27.36 -0.01
CA VAL A 143 30.91 -27.83 -0.68
C VAL A 143 30.72 -27.84 -2.20
N ALA A 144 29.53 -28.22 -2.69
CA ALA A 144 29.26 -28.29 -4.12
C ALA A 144 28.97 -26.89 -4.71
N TYR A 145 28.48 -25.96 -3.91
CA TYR A 145 28.18 -24.59 -4.36
C TYR A 145 28.48 -23.58 -3.23
N PRO A 146 29.71 -23.08 -3.12
CA PRO A 146 30.17 -22.23 -2.04
C PRO A 146 29.34 -20.97 -1.74
N PRO A 147 28.64 -20.31 -2.70
CA PRO A 147 27.80 -19.17 -2.37
C PRO A 147 26.78 -19.40 -1.29
N ILE A 148 26.23 -20.64 -1.15
CA ILE A 148 25.21 -20.95 -0.13
C ILE A 148 25.79 -21.35 1.24
N CYS A 149 27.12 -21.28 1.42
CA CYS A 149 27.77 -21.52 2.70
C CYS A 149 27.38 -20.53 3.80
N THR A 150 26.82 -19.40 3.43
CA THR A 150 26.43 -18.33 4.33
C THR A 150 24.96 -17.99 4.14
N TYR A 151 24.34 -17.39 5.18
CA TYR A 151 23.01 -16.84 5.07
C TYR A 151 22.88 -15.85 3.92
N ASP A 152 23.79 -14.87 3.84
CA ASP A 152 23.73 -13.79 2.84
C ASP A 152 23.85 -14.33 1.41
N GLY A 153 24.75 -15.26 1.17
CA GLY A 153 24.90 -15.87 -0.14
C GLY A 153 23.68 -16.71 -0.53
N MET A 154 23.14 -17.50 0.41
CA MET A 154 21.90 -18.25 0.18
C MET A 154 20.73 -17.31 -0.08
N GLN A 155 20.57 -16.25 0.72
CA GLN A 155 19.50 -15.27 0.55
C GLN A 155 19.61 -14.52 -0.80
N ALA A 156 20.81 -14.20 -1.23
CA ALA A 156 21.04 -13.58 -2.55
C ALA A 156 20.59 -14.50 -3.70
N GLY A 157 20.92 -15.80 -3.61
CA GLY A 157 20.47 -16.81 -4.57
C GLY A 157 18.94 -16.94 -4.60
N LEU A 158 18.30 -17.06 -3.44
CA LEU A 158 16.84 -17.09 -3.30
C LEU A 158 16.21 -15.86 -3.95
N ARG A 159 16.67 -14.66 -3.59
CA ARG A 159 16.15 -13.41 -4.15
C ARG A 159 16.24 -13.40 -5.67
N THR A 160 17.40 -13.72 -6.23
CA THR A 160 17.61 -13.75 -7.68
C THR A 160 16.62 -14.69 -8.35
N SER A 161 16.47 -15.90 -7.85
CA SER A 161 15.65 -16.93 -8.47
C SER A 161 14.14 -16.61 -8.37
N TYR A 162 13.67 -16.10 -7.24
CA TYR A 162 12.28 -15.74 -7.09
C TYR A 162 11.88 -14.53 -7.93
N LEU A 163 12.75 -13.54 -8.07
CA LEU A 163 12.51 -12.41 -8.97
C LEU A 163 12.54 -12.84 -10.44
N GLN A 164 13.42 -13.78 -10.82
CA GLN A 164 13.45 -14.33 -12.17
C GLN A 164 12.16 -15.11 -12.48
N MET A 165 11.69 -15.96 -11.57
CA MET A 165 10.41 -16.66 -11.72
C MET A 165 9.25 -15.68 -11.91
N ALA A 166 9.20 -14.61 -11.12
CA ALA A 166 8.15 -13.61 -11.25
C ALA A 166 8.24 -12.88 -12.60
N GLN A 167 9.43 -12.51 -13.04
CA GLN A 167 9.66 -11.85 -14.32
C GLN A 167 9.24 -12.74 -15.50
N ASP A 168 9.67 -14.00 -15.50
CA ASP A 168 9.45 -14.93 -16.61
C ASP A 168 7.96 -15.30 -16.78
N ASN A 169 7.17 -15.16 -15.71
CA ASN A 169 5.77 -15.52 -15.66
C ASN A 169 4.82 -14.32 -15.57
N ASN A 170 5.31 -13.08 -15.66
CA ASN A 170 4.52 -11.86 -15.43
C ASN A 170 3.72 -11.96 -14.13
N ALA A 171 4.36 -12.42 -13.07
CA ALA A 171 3.81 -12.72 -11.76
C ALA A 171 4.41 -11.79 -10.70
N VAL A 172 3.88 -11.81 -9.48
CA VAL A 172 4.35 -11.00 -8.36
C VAL A 172 5.21 -11.81 -7.38
N THR A 173 6.00 -11.13 -6.57
CA THR A 173 6.81 -11.75 -5.51
C THR A 173 6.39 -11.22 -4.14
N ALA A 174 5.99 -12.09 -3.21
CA ALA A 174 5.91 -11.76 -1.80
C ALA A 174 7.32 -11.77 -1.19
N PRO A 175 7.91 -10.62 -0.80
CA PRO A 175 9.35 -10.52 -0.49
C PRO A 175 9.69 -10.91 0.96
N VAL A 176 9.17 -12.04 1.43
CA VAL A 176 9.35 -12.46 2.83
C VAL A 176 10.81 -12.61 3.19
N GLY A 177 11.64 -13.22 2.33
CA GLY A 177 13.08 -13.37 2.58
C GLY A 177 13.82 -12.04 2.66
N ALA A 178 13.36 -11.01 1.93
CA ALA A 178 13.94 -9.67 2.04
C ALA A 178 13.56 -9.00 3.37
N ALA A 179 12.30 -9.12 3.80
CA ALA A 179 11.87 -8.64 5.13
C ALA A 179 12.57 -9.41 6.26
N TRP A 180 12.77 -10.72 6.08
CA TRP A 180 13.52 -11.57 7.00
C TRP A 180 14.95 -11.07 7.19
N LYS A 181 15.65 -10.76 6.09
CA LYS A 181 16.99 -10.16 6.15
C LYS A 181 16.97 -8.82 6.87
N ALA A 182 16.03 -7.95 6.54
CA ALA A 182 15.94 -6.64 7.17
C ALA A 182 15.74 -6.73 8.69
N VAL A 183 14.92 -7.66 9.18
CA VAL A 183 14.73 -7.91 10.62
C VAL A 183 16.00 -8.49 11.25
N ARG A 184 16.63 -9.50 10.62
CA ARG A 184 17.89 -10.08 11.13
C ARG A 184 18.99 -9.04 11.30
N ASP A 185 19.13 -8.16 10.30
CA ASP A 185 20.19 -7.14 10.31
C ASP A 185 19.91 -6.03 11.34
N SER A 186 18.64 -5.70 11.58
CA SER A 186 18.25 -4.55 12.42
C SER A 186 17.87 -4.92 13.84
N ILE A 187 17.32 -6.11 14.07
CA ILE A 187 16.83 -6.58 15.38
C ILE A 187 17.23 -8.05 15.61
N PRO A 188 18.52 -8.34 15.78
CA PRO A 188 19.01 -9.71 15.91
C PRO A 188 18.51 -10.42 17.19
N SER A 189 17.89 -9.69 18.12
CA SER A 189 17.26 -10.26 19.31
C SER A 189 15.94 -10.99 19.02
N ILE A 190 15.30 -10.76 17.86
CA ILE A 190 14.12 -11.49 17.42
C ILE A 190 14.58 -12.72 16.61
N ASP A 191 14.50 -13.90 17.21
CA ASP A 191 14.82 -15.13 16.48
C ASP A 191 13.64 -15.56 15.60
N LEU A 192 13.86 -15.50 14.30
CA LEU A 192 12.86 -15.83 13.30
C LEU A 192 12.81 -17.34 12.99
N TYR A 193 13.74 -18.14 13.53
CA TYR A 193 13.87 -19.57 13.29
C TYR A 193 13.50 -20.39 14.51
N VAL A 194 13.09 -21.64 14.29
CA VAL A 194 13.12 -22.67 15.34
C VAL A 194 14.51 -23.33 15.42
N ALA A 195 14.69 -24.28 16.33
CA ALA A 195 16.00 -24.90 16.64
C ALA A 195 16.70 -25.59 15.45
N ASP A 196 15.99 -25.92 14.39
CA ASP A 196 16.58 -26.53 13.17
C ASP A 196 17.23 -25.50 12.22
N GLU A 197 17.19 -24.22 12.57
CA GLU A 197 17.79 -23.10 11.83
C GLU A 197 17.25 -22.92 10.40
N SER A 198 16.11 -23.52 10.10
CA SER A 198 15.47 -23.52 8.78
C SER A 198 14.00 -23.10 8.84
N HIS A 199 13.18 -23.81 9.64
CA HIS A 199 11.76 -23.53 9.76
C HIS A 199 11.47 -22.26 10.56
N PRO A 200 10.34 -21.60 10.28
CA PRO A 200 10.00 -20.33 10.93
C PRO A 200 9.55 -20.56 12.39
N SER A 201 10.02 -19.71 13.29
CA SER A 201 9.42 -19.52 14.60
C SER A 201 8.05 -18.84 14.49
N ALA A 202 7.35 -18.63 15.61
CA ALA A 202 6.13 -17.83 15.64
C ALA A 202 6.37 -16.40 15.11
N HIS A 203 7.53 -15.77 15.43
CA HIS A 203 7.92 -14.47 14.91
C HIS A 203 8.15 -14.51 13.39
N GLY A 204 8.83 -15.55 12.90
CA GLY A 204 9.08 -15.71 11.46
C GLY A 204 7.80 -15.89 10.65
N THR A 205 6.86 -16.70 11.15
CA THR A 205 5.57 -16.87 10.49
C THR A 205 4.73 -15.61 10.55
N TYR A 206 4.77 -14.88 11.67
CA TYR A 206 4.09 -13.59 11.78
C TYR A 206 4.63 -12.55 10.81
N LEU A 207 5.96 -12.45 10.66
CA LEU A 207 6.59 -11.61 9.64
C LEU A 207 6.12 -11.98 8.23
N ALA A 208 6.08 -13.28 7.91
CA ALA A 208 5.58 -13.75 6.61
C ALA A 208 4.11 -13.35 6.39
N ALA A 209 3.25 -13.49 7.40
CA ALA A 209 1.86 -13.06 7.33
C ALA A 209 1.73 -11.54 7.08
N CYS A 210 2.55 -10.72 7.75
CA CYS A 210 2.60 -9.27 7.52
C CYS A 210 2.99 -8.91 6.08
N VAL A 211 4.01 -9.61 5.53
CA VAL A 211 4.46 -9.41 4.13
C VAL A 211 3.37 -9.83 3.15
N PHE A 212 2.72 -10.97 3.36
CA PHE A 212 1.61 -11.39 2.51
C PHE A 212 0.43 -10.43 2.59
N TYR A 213 0.09 -9.93 3.78
CA TYR A 213 -0.95 -8.92 3.91
C TYR A 213 -0.63 -7.67 3.08
N ALA A 214 0.61 -7.16 3.21
CA ALA A 214 1.06 -6.01 2.44
C ALA A 214 1.06 -6.27 0.91
N SER A 215 1.48 -7.48 0.48
CA SER A 215 1.54 -7.86 -0.94
C SER A 215 0.16 -8.08 -1.56
N ILE A 216 -0.78 -8.63 -0.81
CA ILE A 216 -2.12 -9.00 -1.31
C ILE A 216 -3.07 -7.79 -1.31
N PHE A 217 -3.06 -7.02 -0.23
CA PHE A 217 -3.99 -5.91 -0.06
C PHE A 217 -3.41 -4.54 -0.40
N HIS A 218 -2.09 -4.45 -0.64
CA HIS A 218 -1.35 -3.19 -0.82
C HIS A 218 -1.60 -2.20 0.32
N LYS A 219 -1.83 -2.74 1.52
CA LYS A 219 -2.06 -1.99 2.75
C LYS A 219 -0.96 -2.27 3.76
N SER A 220 -0.64 -1.27 4.56
CA SER A 220 0.33 -1.44 5.64
C SER A 220 -0.22 -2.38 6.72
N PRO A 221 0.51 -3.41 7.14
CA PRO A 221 0.18 -4.19 8.33
C PRO A 221 0.50 -3.42 9.63
N HIS A 222 1.21 -2.30 9.57
CA HIS A 222 1.59 -1.53 10.75
C HIS A 222 0.36 -0.97 11.47
N GLY A 223 0.30 -1.19 12.77
CA GLY A 223 -0.85 -0.86 13.61
C GLY A 223 -1.94 -1.95 13.65
N ASN A 224 -1.74 -3.11 13.01
CA ASN A 224 -2.67 -4.23 13.13
C ASN A 224 -2.75 -4.73 14.56
N THR A 225 -3.96 -4.90 15.08
CA THR A 225 -4.21 -5.33 16.47
C THR A 225 -4.02 -6.83 16.70
N PHE A 226 -3.99 -7.63 15.64
CA PHE A 226 -3.72 -9.05 15.71
C PHE A 226 -2.21 -9.28 15.88
N THR A 227 -1.81 -9.92 16.96
CA THR A 227 -0.40 -10.17 17.32
C THR A 227 -0.05 -11.67 17.35
N ALA A 228 -0.99 -12.54 17.01
CA ALA A 228 -0.87 -13.99 17.18
C ALA A 228 -0.43 -14.35 18.60
N THR A 229 0.68 -15.11 18.74
CA THR A 229 1.22 -15.55 20.05
C THR A 229 2.48 -14.78 20.47
N ILE A 230 2.83 -13.70 19.76
CA ILE A 230 4.04 -12.92 20.05
C ILE A 230 3.71 -11.64 20.84
N SER A 231 4.72 -10.99 21.41
CA SER A 231 4.51 -9.74 22.14
C SER A 231 4.03 -8.61 21.20
N ALA A 232 3.21 -7.69 21.72
CA ALA A 232 2.74 -6.54 20.95
C ALA A 232 3.91 -5.68 20.41
N THR A 233 5.00 -5.55 21.19
CA THR A 233 6.20 -4.82 20.80
C THR A 233 6.92 -5.49 19.62
N ASP A 234 7.05 -6.83 19.63
CA ASP A 234 7.67 -7.53 18.52
C ASP A 234 6.77 -7.54 17.29
N ALA A 235 5.44 -7.68 17.49
CA ALA A 235 4.48 -7.58 16.41
C ALA A 235 4.58 -6.24 15.68
N GLU A 236 4.61 -5.11 16.41
CA GLU A 236 4.75 -3.77 15.84
C GLU A 236 6.05 -3.63 15.01
N ARG A 237 7.17 -4.13 15.53
CA ARG A 237 8.45 -4.12 14.81
C ARG A 237 8.40 -4.93 13.52
N LEU A 238 7.85 -6.14 13.57
CA LEU A 238 7.71 -7.01 12.41
C LEU A 238 6.75 -6.42 11.37
N GLN A 239 5.63 -5.84 11.80
CA GLN A 239 4.71 -5.10 10.94
C GLN A 239 5.41 -3.93 10.21
N TYR A 240 6.23 -3.16 10.94
CA TYR A 240 7.00 -2.04 10.37
C TYR A 240 7.95 -2.52 9.26
N PHE A 241 8.76 -3.56 9.51
CA PHE A 241 9.70 -4.07 8.51
C PHE A 241 8.99 -4.69 7.31
N ALA A 242 7.88 -5.40 7.53
CA ALA A 242 7.07 -5.94 6.45
C ALA A 242 6.51 -4.84 5.56
N ALA A 243 5.92 -3.79 6.15
CA ALA A 243 5.41 -2.64 5.42
C ALA A 243 6.52 -1.95 4.62
N LYS A 244 7.63 -1.61 5.27
CA LYS A 244 8.76 -0.91 4.67
C LYS A 244 9.36 -1.67 3.49
N VAL A 245 9.63 -2.97 3.66
CA VAL A 245 10.25 -3.77 2.60
C VAL A 245 9.29 -3.99 1.43
N THR A 246 8.01 -4.21 1.71
CA THR A 246 7.04 -4.52 0.66
C THR A 246 6.56 -3.27 -0.05
N LEU A 247 6.08 -2.27 0.69
CA LEU A 247 5.35 -1.13 0.11
C LEU A 247 6.26 -0.01 -0.39
N ASP A 248 7.42 0.23 0.25
CA ASP A 248 8.35 1.28 -0.19
C ASP A 248 9.07 0.92 -1.52
N SER A 249 8.94 -0.32 -1.98
CA SER A 249 9.70 -0.85 -3.12
C SER A 249 8.87 -1.78 -4.02
N LEU A 250 7.59 -1.50 -4.24
CA LEU A 250 6.66 -2.33 -5.00
C LEU A 250 7.23 -2.79 -6.36
N ASN A 251 7.90 -1.89 -7.08
CA ASN A 251 8.53 -2.21 -8.38
C ASN A 251 9.62 -3.28 -8.27
N ASN A 252 10.36 -3.33 -7.15
CA ASN A 252 11.41 -4.32 -6.94
C ASN A 252 10.86 -5.74 -6.79
N TRP A 253 9.59 -5.87 -6.42
CA TRP A 253 8.93 -7.14 -6.18
C TRP A 253 7.93 -7.51 -7.26
N GLN A 254 7.85 -6.71 -8.33
CA GLN A 254 6.87 -6.85 -9.40
C GLN A 254 5.42 -6.89 -8.87
N GLN A 255 5.19 -6.19 -7.74
CA GLN A 255 3.91 -6.20 -7.00
C GLN A 255 2.72 -5.63 -7.78
N HIS A 256 2.96 -5.14 -8.98
CA HIS A 256 1.86 -4.69 -9.82
C HIS A 256 1.23 -5.82 -10.63
N GLY A 257 1.96 -6.93 -10.92
CA GLY A 257 1.43 -8.06 -11.70
C GLY A 257 0.48 -7.60 -12.81
N ASP A 258 -0.71 -8.17 -12.86
CA ASP A 258 -1.85 -7.68 -13.63
C ASP A 258 -2.86 -6.88 -12.78
N LEU A 259 -2.61 -6.70 -11.48
CA LEU A 259 -3.46 -5.92 -10.59
C LEU A 259 -3.48 -4.44 -11.00
N VAL A 260 -4.68 -3.89 -11.08
CA VAL A 260 -4.87 -2.45 -11.30
C VAL A 260 -4.61 -1.70 -9.99
N VAL A 261 -3.84 -0.62 -10.07
CA VAL A 261 -3.74 0.37 -9.00
C VAL A 261 -4.33 1.67 -9.53
N ALA A 262 -5.50 2.06 -9.02
CA ALA A 262 -6.15 3.30 -9.42
C ALA A 262 -5.48 4.49 -8.73
N ASP A 263 -5.00 5.44 -9.54
CA ASP A 263 -4.45 6.69 -9.01
C ASP A 263 -4.55 7.82 -10.03
N TYR A 264 -4.59 9.07 -9.52
CA TYR A 264 -4.64 10.25 -10.35
C TYR A 264 -4.17 11.50 -9.61
N THR A 265 -3.80 12.50 -10.38
CA THR A 265 -3.56 13.87 -9.91
C THR A 265 -4.55 14.82 -10.59
N HIS A 266 -4.72 16.02 -10.04
CA HIS A 266 -5.54 17.06 -10.68
C HIS A 266 -4.90 18.44 -10.53
N SER A 267 -5.21 19.33 -11.47
CA SER A 267 -4.77 20.72 -11.47
C SER A 267 -5.89 21.67 -11.89
N ALA A 268 -5.85 22.91 -11.40
CA ALA A 268 -6.76 23.95 -11.84
C ALA A 268 -6.30 24.50 -13.21
N THR A 269 -7.19 24.49 -14.19
CA THR A 269 -6.98 25.11 -15.51
C THR A 269 -7.87 26.33 -15.75
N GLY A 270 -8.78 26.60 -14.79
CA GLY A 270 -9.67 27.76 -14.76
C GLY A 270 -10.38 27.84 -13.39
N PRO A 271 -11.15 28.90 -13.12
CA PRO A 271 -11.80 29.08 -11.81
C PRO A 271 -12.63 27.87 -11.37
N ASN A 272 -13.39 27.28 -12.27
CA ASN A 272 -14.24 26.11 -11.99
C ASN A 272 -13.85 24.88 -12.83
N VAL A 273 -12.66 24.89 -13.45
CA VAL A 273 -12.20 23.81 -14.32
C VAL A 273 -11.06 23.06 -13.64
N ARG A 274 -11.15 21.73 -13.64
CA ARG A 274 -10.06 20.83 -13.22
C ARG A 274 -9.69 19.89 -14.36
N ALA A 275 -8.40 19.83 -14.66
CA ALA A 275 -7.84 18.78 -15.48
C ALA A 275 -7.36 17.65 -14.57
N PHE A 276 -7.70 16.43 -14.93
CA PHE A 276 -7.32 15.21 -14.22
C PHE A 276 -6.30 14.46 -15.06
N GLN A 277 -5.20 14.05 -14.45
CA GLN A 277 -4.18 13.23 -15.07
C GLN A 277 -4.19 11.85 -14.40
N ASN A 278 -4.51 10.84 -15.18
CA ASN A 278 -4.47 9.47 -14.72
C ASN A 278 -3.03 8.99 -14.50
N THR A 279 -2.76 8.43 -13.33
CA THR A 279 -1.49 7.81 -12.97
C THR A 279 -1.65 6.34 -12.60
N SER A 280 -2.83 5.75 -12.91
CA SER A 280 -3.13 4.35 -12.62
C SER A 280 -2.16 3.41 -13.32
N ILE A 281 -1.84 2.32 -12.63
CA ILE A 281 -0.95 1.26 -13.12
C ILE A 281 -1.79 0.09 -13.62
N LYS A 282 -1.37 -0.53 -14.75
CA LYS A 282 -2.02 -1.72 -15.36
C LYS A 282 -3.50 -1.55 -15.76
N ALA A 283 -4.05 -0.34 -15.74
CA ALA A 283 -5.39 -0.06 -16.23
C ALA A 283 -5.40 0.21 -17.73
N THR A 284 -6.44 -0.27 -18.40
CA THR A 284 -6.70 -0.05 -19.84
C THR A 284 -7.98 0.71 -20.09
N THR A 285 -8.87 0.79 -19.10
CA THR A 285 -10.15 1.50 -19.17
C THR A 285 -10.37 2.33 -17.91
N TYR A 286 -11.08 3.43 -18.07
CA TYR A 286 -11.28 4.45 -17.03
C TYR A 286 -12.74 4.86 -16.98
N ASN A 287 -13.26 5.09 -15.78
CA ASN A 287 -14.57 5.68 -15.57
C ASN A 287 -14.48 6.68 -14.41
N TRP A 288 -14.71 7.94 -14.73
CA TRP A 288 -14.67 9.05 -13.80
C TRP A 288 -16.07 9.45 -13.37
N ASN A 289 -16.24 9.69 -12.09
CA ASN A 289 -17.37 10.40 -11.51
C ASN A 289 -16.82 11.64 -10.79
N PHE A 290 -17.20 12.83 -11.26
CA PHE A 290 -16.66 14.07 -10.73
C PHE A 290 -17.40 14.60 -9.51
N GLY A 291 -18.43 13.87 -9.03
CA GLY A 291 -19.19 14.22 -7.83
C GLY A 291 -20.23 15.35 -8.05
N ASP A 292 -20.33 15.88 -9.26
CA ASP A 292 -21.29 16.93 -9.67
C ASP A 292 -22.39 16.40 -10.62
N GLY A 293 -22.42 15.07 -10.82
CA GLY A 293 -23.29 14.37 -11.76
C GLY A 293 -22.67 14.14 -13.14
N ASN A 294 -21.54 14.79 -13.46
CA ASN A 294 -20.80 14.52 -14.68
C ASN A 294 -19.91 13.28 -14.55
N THR A 295 -19.69 12.61 -15.68
CA THR A 295 -18.83 11.43 -15.80
C THR A 295 -17.94 11.52 -17.04
N SER A 296 -16.85 10.71 -17.11
CA SER A 296 -16.00 10.60 -18.29
C SER A 296 -15.36 9.22 -18.37
N ILE A 297 -15.09 8.76 -19.59
CA ILE A 297 -14.32 7.53 -19.87
C ILE A 297 -12.94 7.83 -20.47
N LEU A 298 -12.59 9.09 -20.62
CA LEU A 298 -11.28 9.48 -21.13
C LEU A 298 -10.18 9.15 -20.11
N LYS A 299 -8.99 8.87 -20.60
CA LYS A 299 -7.83 8.62 -19.75
C LYS A 299 -7.50 9.82 -18.87
N ASP A 300 -7.41 11.00 -19.50
CA ASP A 300 -7.04 12.26 -18.85
C ASP A 300 -8.12 13.33 -19.15
N PRO A 301 -9.25 13.30 -18.41
CA PRO A 301 -10.36 14.21 -18.67
C PRO A 301 -10.16 15.58 -18.02
N ALA A 302 -10.97 16.53 -18.45
CA ALA A 302 -11.24 17.77 -17.71
C ALA A 302 -12.73 17.83 -17.36
N ASN A 303 -13.05 18.45 -16.22
CA ASN A 303 -14.43 18.72 -15.80
C ASN A 303 -14.60 20.20 -15.46
N THR A 304 -15.75 20.77 -15.86
CA THR A 304 -16.17 22.12 -15.50
C THR A 304 -17.32 22.01 -14.51
N TYR A 305 -17.12 22.51 -13.31
CA TYR A 305 -18.10 22.49 -12.25
C TYR A 305 -19.02 23.72 -12.33
N ALA A 306 -20.34 23.49 -12.21
CA ALA A 306 -21.32 24.58 -12.31
C ALA A 306 -21.30 25.51 -11.09
N ALA A 307 -20.90 25.02 -9.93
CA ALA A 307 -20.83 25.79 -8.69
C ALA A 307 -19.50 25.52 -7.94
N SER A 308 -19.13 26.45 -7.09
CA SER A 308 -18.09 26.23 -6.10
C SER A 308 -18.56 25.23 -5.03
N GLY A 309 -17.68 24.39 -4.56
CA GLY A 309 -17.99 23.37 -3.56
C GLY A 309 -16.87 22.35 -3.39
N ILE A 310 -17.12 21.40 -2.51
CA ILE A 310 -16.27 20.24 -2.27
C ILE A 310 -16.90 19.05 -2.96
N TYR A 311 -16.18 18.43 -3.88
CA TYR A 311 -16.65 17.30 -4.68
C TYR A 311 -15.78 16.06 -4.42
N ASN A 312 -16.41 14.92 -4.20
CA ASN A 312 -15.71 13.64 -4.15
C ASN A 312 -15.58 13.11 -5.57
N VAL A 313 -14.35 13.16 -6.09
CA VAL A 313 -14.05 12.67 -7.42
C VAL A 313 -13.56 11.23 -7.32
N THR A 314 -14.23 10.33 -8.03
CA THR A 314 -13.89 8.90 -8.06
C THR A 314 -13.43 8.50 -9.45
N LEU A 315 -12.23 7.95 -9.55
CA LEU A 315 -11.74 7.22 -10.70
C LEU A 315 -11.95 5.73 -10.46
N THR A 316 -12.65 5.04 -11.36
CA THR A 316 -12.62 3.58 -11.49
C THR A 316 -11.67 3.25 -12.64
N ALA A 317 -10.54 2.65 -12.34
CA ALA A 317 -9.55 2.19 -13.31
C ALA A 317 -9.65 0.65 -13.43
N SER A 318 -9.67 0.11 -14.65
CA SER A 318 -9.88 -1.32 -14.87
C SER A 318 -9.01 -1.85 -16.02
N ASN A 319 -8.70 -3.15 -15.98
CA ASN A 319 -8.26 -3.94 -17.13
C ASN A 319 -9.24 -5.09 -17.34
N ALA A 320 -8.88 -6.08 -18.15
CA ALA A 320 -9.75 -7.23 -18.44
C ALA A 320 -10.10 -8.05 -17.17
N CYS A 321 -9.25 -8.02 -16.15
CA CYS A 321 -9.34 -8.89 -14.98
C CYS A 321 -9.66 -8.14 -13.69
N PHE A 322 -9.18 -6.91 -13.55
CA PHE A 322 -9.20 -6.19 -12.27
C PHE A 322 -9.79 -4.80 -12.43
N SER A 323 -10.43 -4.33 -11.36
CA SER A 323 -10.96 -2.98 -11.27
C SER A 323 -10.68 -2.44 -9.87
N GLU A 324 -10.18 -1.22 -9.80
CA GLU A 324 -9.95 -0.52 -8.55
C GLU A 324 -10.50 0.90 -8.62
N GLN A 325 -10.82 1.45 -7.44
CA GLN A 325 -11.35 2.81 -7.32
C GLN A 325 -10.45 3.66 -6.43
N LYS A 326 -10.21 4.88 -6.88
CA LYS A 326 -9.59 5.95 -6.11
C LYS A 326 -10.57 7.09 -5.97
N THR A 327 -10.84 7.53 -4.74
CA THR A 327 -11.68 8.70 -4.46
C THR A 327 -10.88 9.73 -3.70
N ASP A 328 -10.82 10.95 -4.23
CA ASP A 328 -10.23 12.10 -3.56
C ASP A 328 -11.21 13.27 -3.52
N THR A 329 -11.04 14.13 -2.53
CA THR A 329 -11.82 15.36 -2.37
C THR A 329 -11.19 16.50 -3.16
N VAL A 330 -11.95 17.07 -4.07
CA VAL A 330 -11.54 18.21 -4.93
C VAL A 330 -12.33 19.46 -4.55
N ASN A 331 -11.61 20.51 -4.18
CA ASN A 331 -12.22 21.80 -3.85
C ASN A 331 -12.29 22.67 -5.13
N ILE A 332 -13.49 23.11 -5.48
CA ILE A 332 -13.77 23.94 -6.65
C ILE A 332 -14.21 25.34 -6.19
N GLY A 333 -13.45 26.36 -6.59
CA GLY A 333 -13.86 27.75 -6.61
C GLY A 333 -14.66 28.26 -5.41
N GLY A 334 -14.30 27.85 -4.22
CA GLY A 334 -14.65 28.62 -3.04
C GLY A 334 -13.49 29.59 -2.78
N VAL A 335 -13.74 30.75 -2.23
CA VAL A 335 -12.74 31.43 -1.42
C VAL A 335 -12.36 30.43 -0.35
N GLY A 336 -11.37 29.57 -0.69
CA GLY A 336 -10.96 28.50 0.19
C GLY A 336 -10.44 29.13 1.46
N ILE A 337 -11.15 28.92 2.56
CA ILE A 337 -10.46 28.90 3.84
C ILE A 337 -9.57 27.67 3.71
N ALA A 338 -8.36 27.85 3.21
CA ALA A 338 -7.33 26.85 3.44
C ALA A 338 -7.14 26.87 4.96
N GLU A 339 -7.74 25.92 5.65
CA GLU A 339 -7.38 25.62 7.02
C GLU A 339 -5.92 25.15 6.95
N VAL A 340 -5.03 26.12 6.98
CA VAL A 340 -3.63 25.83 7.21
C VAL A 340 -3.62 25.27 8.63
N ASN A 341 -3.23 24.02 8.77
CA ASN A 341 -2.98 23.38 10.05
C ASN A 341 -1.89 24.20 10.76
N THR A 342 -2.31 25.29 11.39
CA THR A 342 -1.46 26.12 12.23
C THR A 342 -1.26 25.33 13.49
N GLY A 343 -0.07 25.17 13.97
CA GLY A 343 0.17 24.62 15.32
C GLY A 343 -0.53 25.41 16.44
N ASP A 344 -1.37 26.40 16.07
CA ASP A 344 -2.31 27.10 16.91
C ASP A 344 -3.67 27.21 16.17
N PRO A 345 -4.70 26.47 16.58
CA PRO A 345 -6.01 26.46 15.94
C PRO A 345 -6.75 27.81 15.96
N ALA A 346 -6.25 28.79 16.71
CA ALA A 346 -6.83 30.11 16.81
C ALA A 346 -6.37 31.08 15.69
N ILE A 347 -5.32 30.75 14.92
CA ILE A 347 -4.86 31.55 13.78
C ILE A 347 -5.58 31.09 12.53
N THR A 348 -6.37 31.96 11.91
CA THR A 348 -7.07 31.66 10.66
C THR A 348 -6.57 32.49 9.50
N VAL A 349 -6.51 31.87 8.30
CA VAL A 349 -6.14 32.54 7.06
C VAL A 349 -7.29 32.38 6.07
N SER A 350 -7.82 33.50 5.57
CA SER A 350 -8.92 33.53 4.60
C SER A 350 -8.48 34.26 3.32
N GLN A 351 -8.87 33.75 2.17
CA GLN A 351 -8.66 34.41 0.88
C GLN A 351 -10.00 35.01 0.38
N LEU A 352 -9.94 36.21 -0.16
CA LEU A 352 -11.12 36.92 -0.68
C LEU A 352 -11.15 37.06 -2.21
N GLY A 353 -10.28 36.34 -2.94
CA GLY A 353 -10.13 36.50 -4.39
C GLY A 353 -9.29 37.72 -4.77
N GLY A 354 -8.80 37.74 -6.03
CA GLY A 354 -7.97 38.83 -6.56
C GLY A 354 -6.67 39.05 -5.79
N GLY A 355 -6.13 38.05 -5.10
CA GLY A 355 -4.87 38.15 -4.32
C GLY A 355 -5.05 38.74 -2.92
N LYS A 356 -6.27 39.01 -2.46
CA LYS A 356 -6.52 39.51 -1.12
C LYS A 356 -6.59 38.41 -0.06
N VAL A 357 -5.77 38.52 0.97
CA VAL A 357 -5.65 37.55 2.07
C VAL A 357 -5.93 38.23 3.41
N ILE A 358 -6.73 37.61 4.25
CA ILE A 358 -7.00 38.03 5.61
C ILE A 358 -6.39 37.02 6.59
N LEU A 359 -5.60 37.51 7.55
CA LEU A 359 -5.11 36.73 8.67
C LEU A 359 -5.76 37.25 9.97
N ASN A 360 -6.44 36.37 10.69
CA ASN A 360 -6.89 36.64 12.06
C ASN A 360 -5.90 35.98 13.03
N ILE A 361 -5.29 36.78 13.87
CA ILE A 361 -4.25 36.36 14.80
C ILE A 361 -4.76 36.68 16.22
N PRO A 362 -4.86 35.69 17.12
CA PRO A 362 -5.28 35.92 18.50
C PRO A 362 -4.23 36.73 19.27
N ALA A 363 -4.60 37.19 20.43
CA ALA A 363 -3.65 37.86 21.35
C ALA A 363 -2.51 36.92 21.80
N GLY A 364 -1.38 37.48 22.17
CA GLY A 364 -0.20 36.72 22.64
C GLY A 364 0.95 36.67 21.66
N TYR A 365 0.76 37.15 20.43
CA TYR A 365 1.82 37.22 19.42
C TYR A 365 2.37 38.65 19.29
N GLN A 366 3.69 38.76 19.07
CA GLN A 366 4.40 40.03 18.97
C GLN A 366 4.62 40.50 17.54
N THR A 367 4.84 39.60 16.62
CA THR A 367 5.12 39.92 15.21
C THR A 367 4.53 38.89 14.24
N LEU A 368 4.14 39.36 13.06
CA LEU A 368 3.84 38.54 11.89
C LEU A 368 4.88 38.81 10.80
N GLN A 369 5.35 37.78 10.11
CA GLN A 369 6.15 37.88 8.90
C GLN A 369 5.54 36.98 7.81
N ILE A 370 5.54 37.45 6.56
CA ILE A 370 5.12 36.68 5.38
C ILE A 370 6.32 36.64 4.42
N HIS A 371 6.64 35.44 3.95
CA HIS A 371 7.74 35.19 3.02
C HIS A 371 7.20 34.47 1.77
N ASN A 372 7.78 34.75 0.62
CA ASN A 372 7.54 33.94 -0.58
C ASN A 372 8.32 32.61 -0.48
N ILE A 373 8.10 31.68 -1.43
CA ILE A 373 8.77 30.36 -1.45
C ILE A 373 10.30 30.43 -1.65
N SER A 374 10.83 31.55 -2.14
CA SER A 374 12.27 31.77 -2.24
C SER A 374 12.88 32.26 -0.92
N GLY A 375 12.08 32.42 0.16
CA GLY A 375 12.51 32.89 1.46
C GLY A 375 12.56 34.42 1.60
N ALA A 376 12.25 35.18 0.53
CA ALA A 376 12.22 36.64 0.63
C ALA A 376 11.01 37.10 1.45
N LYS A 377 11.25 37.99 2.41
CA LYS A 377 10.20 38.58 3.23
C LYS A 377 9.39 39.59 2.41
N VAL A 378 8.08 39.33 2.27
CA VAL A 378 7.16 40.19 1.49
C VAL A 378 6.29 41.08 2.37
N ALA A 379 6.08 40.73 3.64
CA ALA A 379 5.38 41.57 4.61
C ALA A 379 5.86 41.30 6.03
N GLN A 380 5.74 42.33 6.88
CA GLN A 380 5.96 42.21 8.33
C GLN A 380 5.03 43.16 9.05
N LYS A 381 4.51 42.74 10.22
CA LYS A 381 3.68 43.56 11.11
C LYS A 381 4.02 43.28 12.57
N THR A 382 4.16 44.34 13.37
CA THR A 382 4.22 44.26 14.82
C THR A 382 2.80 44.18 15.39
N LEU A 383 2.56 43.23 16.30
CA LEU A 383 1.25 42.94 16.89
C LEU A 383 1.13 43.37 18.35
N ASN A 384 2.26 43.57 19.06
CA ASN A 384 2.36 44.01 20.45
C ASN A 384 1.52 43.19 21.45
N GLY A 385 1.32 41.90 21.15
CA GLY A 385 0.57 40.98 22.01
C GLY A 385 -0.95 41.09 21.89
N ASN A 386 -1.49 42.01 21.10
CA ASN A 386 -2.94 42.14 20.86
C ASN A 386 -3.42 41.23 19.75
N SER A 387 -4.74 40.88 19.78
CA SER A 387 -5.39 40.22 18.63
C SER A 387 -5.43 41.18 17.43
N ALA A 388 -5.28 40.66 16.22
CA ALA A 388 -5.27 41.45 15.01
C ALA A 388 -5.95 40.71 13.86
N THR A 389 -6.77 41.45 13.08
CA THR A 389 -7.22 41.06 11.75
C THR A 389 -6.47 41.88 10.73
N LEU A 390 -5.64 41.25 9.92
CA LEU A 390 -4.76 41.91 8.96
C LEU A 390 -5.11 41.47 7.55
N THR A 391 -5.12 42.45 6.65
CA THR A 391 -5.39 42.21 5.23
C THR A 391 -4.15 42.55 4.41
N TYR A 392 -3.78 41.60 3.53
CA TYR A 392 -2.68 41.77 2.59
C TYR A 392 -3.15 41.57 1.15
N GLN A 393 -2.57 42.33 0.24
CA GLN A 393 -2.69 42.12 -1.20
C GLN A 393 -1.39 41.41 -1.64
N LEU A 394 -1.50 40.14 -2.02
CA LEU A 394 -0.37 39.33 -2.46
C LEU A 394 -0.53 38.95 -3.92
N ALA A 395 0.58 38.88 -4.67
CA ALA A 395 0.56 38.36 -6.04
C ALA A 395 0.21 36.86 -6.03
N THR A 396 -0.23 36.33 -7.17
CA THR A 396 -0.47 34.89 -7.33
C THR A 396 0.81 34.12 -7.00
N GLY A 397 0.70 33.16 -6.09
CA GLY A 397 1.84 32.36 -5.65
C GLY A 397 1.65 31.73 -4.27
N ASN A 398 2.68 31.00 -3.84
CA ASN A 398 2.72 30.37 -2.53
C ASN A 398 3.58 31.19 -1.56
N TYR A 399 3.12 31.33 -0.34
CA TYR A 399 3.78 32.07 0.73
C TYR A 399 3.80 31.26 2.01
N ILE A 400 4.74 31.61 2.91
CA ILE A 400 4.83 31.08 4.26
C ILE A 400 4.72 32.25 5.22
N TYR A 401 3.84 32.16 6.20
CA TYR A 401 3.80 33.12 7.28
C TYR A 401 4.36 32.54 8.58
N PHE A 402 4.91 33.43 9.41
CA PHE A 402 5.34 33.13 10.75
C PHE A 402 4.80 34.19 11.71
N VAL A 403 4.24 33.74 12.84
CA VAL A 403 3.92 34.59 13.98
C VAL A 403 4.80 34.21 15.15
N HIS A 404 5.34 35.21 15.83
CA HIS A 404 6.24 35.07 16.94
C HIS A 404 5.64 35.71 18.19
N GLY A 405 5.74 35.02 19.33
CA GLY A 405 5.31 35.44 20.67
C GLY A 405 5.93 34.54 21.70
N LEU A 406 5.17 34.06 22.67
CA LEU A 406 5.62 33.04 23.63
C LEU A 406 6.01 31.74 22.94
N LYS A 407 5.43 31.47 21.78
CA LYS A 407 5.80 30.39 20.86
C LYS A 407 5.88 30.91 19.41
N ARG A 408 6.61 30.20 18.57
CA ARG A 408 6.67 30.48 17.13
C ARG A 408 5.74 29.51 16.42
N VAL A 409 4.84 30.04 15.60
CA VAL A 409 3.90 29.27 14.78
C VAL A 409 4.00 29.74 13.34
N GLY A 410 3.85 28.86 12.38
CA GLY A 410 3.89 29.20 10.97
C GLY A 410 2.92 28.35 10.17
N GLY A 411 2.58 28.83 8.97
CA GLY A 411 1.70 28.15 8.05
C GLY A 411 1.92 28.60 6.60
N LYS A 412 1.16 28.04 5.66
CA LYS A 412 1.23 28.37 4.24
C LYS A 412 0.06 29.25 3.81
N ILE A 413 0.27 30.09 2.82
CA ILE A 413 -0.73 30.87 2.11
C ILE A 413 -0.53 30.60 0.63
N SER A 414 -1.56 30.14 -0.07
CA SER A 414 -1.57 30.02 -1.53
C SER A 414 -2.53 31.06 -2.10
N VAL A 415 -2.06 31.88 -3.03
CA VAL A 415 -2.82 33.01 -3.63
C VAL A 415 -3.04 32.76 -5.11
#